data_79c66832122a847e299c35bf95a91e6f
#
_entry.id   79c66832122a847e299c35bf95a91e6f
#
_cell.length_a   1.000
_cell.length_b   1.000
_cell.length_c   1.000
_cell.angle_alpha   90.00
_cell.angle_beta   90.00
_cell.angle_gamma   90.00
#
_symmetry.space_group_name_H-M   'P 1'
#
loop_
_entity.id
_entity.type
_entity.pdbx_description
1 polymer ?
#
loop_
_entity_poly.entity_id
_entity_poly.type
_entity_poly.pdbx_seq_one_letter_code
_entity_poly.pdbx_strand_id
1 'polypeptide(L)'
;MPLIDFDHVNLRTAHVAEMSEFYRTVLGLEVGARPAFSFAGAWLYCGERAVVHLVEVAEQPNPSGELRLEHFAFRARGFDELEQKLRVAGIEYRVSKLFGTEIRQLNFHDPEGNRIHLDFPDG
;
A
#
# COMPACT_ATOMS: atom_id res chain seq x y z
N MET A 1 -9.61 19.50 17.67
CA MET A 1 -10.02 18.37 16.83
C MET A 1 -10.00 17.08 17.63
N PRO A 2 -11.09 16.28 17.61
CA PRO A 2 -11.08 14.99 18.32
C PRO A 2 -10.30 13.90 17.57
N LEU A 3 -10.08 14.05 16.26
CA LEU A 3 -9.28 13.08 15.52
C LEU A 3 -7.81 13.27 15.80
N ILE A 4 -7.08 12.17 15.97
CA ILE A 4 -5.63 12.20 16.26
C ILE A 4 -4.83 12.09 14.98
N ASP A 5 -5.00 10.98 14.24
CA ASP A 5 -4.33 10.78 12.95
C ASP A 5 -5.01 9.66 12.18
N PHE A 6 -4.51 9.38 11.00
CA PHE A 6 -4.97 8.25 10.17
C PHE A 6 -4.32 6.97 10.70
N ASP A 7 -5.11 5.92 10.89
CA ASP A 7 -4.62 4.70 11.50
C ASP A 7 -4.24 3.62 10.47
N HIS A 8 -5.20 3.15 9.69
CA HIS A 8 -4.93 2.08 8.74
C HIS A 8 -5.96 2.03 7.62
N VAL A 9 -5.62 1.27 6.57
CA VAL A 9 -6.55 0.87 5.53
C VAL A 9 -6.77 -0.63 5.64
N ASN A 10 -7.99 -1.09 5.40
CA ASN A 10 -8.34 -2.51 5.47
C ASN A 10 -8.79 -2.97 4.09
N LEU A 11 -8.11 -3.99 3.55
CA LEU A 11 -8.36 -4.51 2.22
C LEU A 11 -8.84 -5.96 2.31
N ARG A 12 -9.96 -6.25 1.65
CA ARG A 12 -10.44 -7.62 1.49
C ARG A 12 -9.70 -8.26 0.32
N THR A 13 -9.26 -9.49 0.51
CA THR A 13 -8.53 -10.20 -0.55
C THR A 13 -8.73 -11.70 -0.41
N ALA A 14 -8.82 -12.40 -1.54
CA ALA A 14 -8.77 -13.85 -1.57
C ALA A 14 -7.32 -14.35 -1.64
N HIS A 15 -6.33 -13.45 -1.67
CA HIS A 15 -4.92 -13.77 -1.91
C HIS A 15 -4.00 -13.11 -0.87
N VAL A 16 -4.23 -13.43 0.41
CA VAL A 16 -3.50 -12.80 1.52
C VAL A 16 -1.98 -12.98 1.38
N ALA A 17 -1.52 -14.18 1.02
CA ALA A 17 -0.09 -14.45 0.91
C ALA A 17 0.56 -13.59 -0.18
N GLU A 18 -0.05 -13.52 -1.35
CA GLU A 18 0.48 -12.74 -2.47
C GLU A 18 0.47 -11.24 -2.16
N MET A 19 -0.61 -10.75 -1.55
CA MET A 19 -0.72 -9.36 -1.15
C MET A 19 0.31 -9.00 -0.07
N SER A 20 0.46 -9.87 0.94
CA SER A 20 1.47 -9.66 1.99
C SER A 20 2.88 -9.60 1.40
N GLU A 21 3.19 -10.50 0.47
CA GLU A 21 4.50 -10.52 -0.18
C GLU A 21 4.77 -9.23 -0.94
N PHE A 22 3.78 -8.71 -1.65
CA PHE A 22 3.92 -7.45 -2.36
C PHE A 22 4.24 -6.29 -1.39
N TYR A 23 3.42 -6.14 -0.36
CA TYR A 23 3.62 -5.03 0.60
C TYR A 23 4.93 -5.17 1.35
N ARG A 24 5.38 -6.40 1.59
CA ARG A 24 6.65 -6.65 2.26
C ARG A 24 7.84 -6.35 1.34
N THR A 25 7.85 -6.89 0.13
CA THR A 25 9.02 -6.80 -0.75
C THR A 25 9.12 -5.48 -1.50
N VAL A 26 8.01 -4.90 -1.90
CA VAL A 26 8.02 -3.65 -2.67
C VAL A 26 8.02 -2.43 -1.73
N LEU A 27 7.13 -2.42 -0.75
CA LEU A 27 6.99 -1.27 0.15
C LEU A 27 7.81 -1.38 1.43
N GLY A 28 8.38 -2.56 1.71
CA GLY A 28 9.20 -2.75 2.90
C GLY A 28 8.41 -2.80 4.19
N LEU A 29 7.11 -3.06 4.13
CA LEU A 29 6.32 -3.26 5.34
C LEU A 29 6.62 -4.63 5.93
N GLU A 30 6.40 -4.78 7.23
CA GLU A 30 6.64 -6.04 7.91
C GLU A 30 5.34 -6.67 8.38
N VAL A 31 5.18 -7.97 8.13
CA VAL A 31 4.07 -8.74 8.68
C VAL A 31 4.31 -8.88 10.19
N GLY A 32 3.32 -8.56 10.98
CA GLY A 32 3.48 -8.59 12.42
C GLY A 32 2.22 -9.03 13.16
N ALA A 33 2.25 -8.81 14.46
CA ALA A 33 1.21 -9.25 15.37
C ALA A 33 -0.16 -8.68 15.01
N ARG A 34 -1.18 -9.51 15.19
CA ARG A 34 -2.58 -9.09 15.08
C ARG A 34 -3.39 -9.88 16.12
N PRO A 35 -4.55 -9.33 16.54
CA PRO A 35 -5.41 -10.08 17.45
C PRO A 35 -5.77 -11.46 16.90
N ALA A 36 -6.12 -12.38 17.79
CA ALA A 36 -6.48 -13.75 17.41
C ALA A 36 -7.91 -13.81 16.87
N PHE A 37 -8.11 -13.20 15.70
CA PHE A 37 -9.41 -13.22 15.03
C PHE A 37 -9.78 -14.63 14.56
N SER A 38 -11.07 -14.88 14.40
CA SER A 38 -11.55 -16.15 13.85
C SER A 38 -11.39 -16.28 12.35
N PHE A 39 -10.97 -15.22 11.68
CA PHE A 39 -10.76 -15.18 10.22
C PHE A 39 -9.29 -14.95 9.92
N ALA A 40 -8.84 -15.44 8.77
CA ALA A 40 -7.46 -15.27 8.33
C ALA A 40 -7.22 -13.87 7.79
N GLY A 41 -5.96 -13.46 7.78
CA GLY A 41 -5.55 -12.16 7.30
C GLY A 41 -4.12 -11.88 7.69
N ALA A 42 -3.72 -10.63 7.53
CA ALA A 42 -2.38 -10.19 7.91
C ALA A 42 -2.42 -8.71 8.25
N TRP A 43 -1.56 -8.31 9.18
CA TRP A 43 -1.31 -6.91 9.49
C TRP A 43 0.10 -6.56 9.07
N LEU A 44 0.24 -5.49 8.32
CA LEU A 44 1.50 -5.06 7.75
C LEU A 44 1.90 -3.73 8.37
N TYR A 45 3.09 -3.70 8.92
CA TYR A 45 3.58 -2.62 9.77
C TYR A 45 4.54 -1.70 9.05
N CYS A 46 4.33 -0.41 9.26
CA CYS A 46 5.31 0.63 8.93
C CYS A 46 5.86 1.10 10.28
N GLY A 47 7.06 0.63 10.64
CA GLY A 47 7.56 0.82 12.00
C GLY A 47 6.69 0.11 13.01
N GLU A 48 6.17 0.83 13.97
CA GLU A 48 5.35 0.25 15.04
C GLU A 48 3.85 0.26 14.76
N ARG A 49 3.45 0.73 13.57
CA ARG A 49 2.04 0.93 13.25
C ARG A 49 1.60 -0.04 12.16
N ALA A 50 0.53 -0.78 12.43
CA ALA A 50 -0.08 -1.69 11.47
C ALA A 50 -0.96 -0.87 10.53
N VAL A 51 -0.40 -0.40 9.42
CA VAL A 51 -1.06 0.56 8.53
C VAL A 51 -1.88 -0.09 7.42
N VAL A 52 -1.58 -1.35 7.07
CA VAL A 52 -2.37 -2.10 6.09
C VAL A 52 -2.85 -3.37 6.76
N HIS A 53 -4.15 -3.57 6.80
CA HIS A 53 -4.77 -4.78 7.30
C HIS A 53 -5.36 -5.54 6.11
N LEU A 54 -5.06 -6.82 6.02
CA LEU A 54 -5.63 -7.71 5.01
C LEU A 54 -6.60 -8.65 5.69
N VAL A 55 -7.79 -8.79 5.11
CA VAL A 55 -8.82 -9.72 5.59
C VAL A 55 -9.09 -10.71 4.47
N GLU A 56 -8.95 -12.01 4.79
CA GLU A 56 -9.21 -13.05 3.81
C GLU A 56 -10.71 -13.19 3.55
N VAL A 57 -11.06 -13.25 2.27
CA VAL A 57 -12.41 -13.54 1.82
C VAL A 57 -12.38 -14.71 0.85
N ALA A 58 -13.49 -15.44 0.73
CA ALA A 58 -13.54 -16.62 -0.13
C ALA A 58 -13.53 -16.26 -1.61
N GLU A 59 -14.21 -15.16 -1.96
CA GLU A 59 -14.27 -14.69 -3.34
C GLU A 59 -13.63 -13.33 -3.46
N GLN A 60 -12.74 -13.18 -4.45
CA GLN A 60 -12.07 -11.93 -4.70
C GLN A 60 -13.09 -10.83 -5.02
N PRO A 61 -13.04 -9.67 -4.32
CA PRO A 61 -13.93 -8.57 -4.65
C PRO A 61 -13.73 -8.11 -6.09
N ASN A 62 -14.81 -7.71 -6.74
CA ASN A 62 -14.77 -7.26 -8.12
C ASN A 62 -13.97 -5.95 -8.23
N PRO A 63 -12.87 -5.94 -9.00
CA PRO A 63 -12.01 -4.78 -9.09
C PRO A 63 -12.41 -3.81 -10.19
N SER A 64 -13.48 -4.04 -10.91
CA SER A 64 -13.80 -3.25 -12.10
C SER A 64 -14.44 -1.91 -11.78
N GLY A 65 -14.10 -0.91 -12.57
CA GLY A 65 -14.69 0.42 -12.52
C GLY A 65 -13.97 1.40 -11.62
N GLU A 66 -14.58 2.53 -11.45
CA GLU A 66 -14.08 3.58 -10.57
C GLU A 66 -14.51 3.29 -9.15
N LEU A 67 -13.56 2.98 -8.30
CA LEU A 67 -13.83 2.70 -6.89
C LEU A 67 -13.95 4.02 -6.12
N ARG A 68 -14.77 4.01 -5.07
CA ARG A 68 -14.91 5.20 -4.22
C ARG A 68 -13.60 5.55 -3.54
N LEU A 69 -12.86 4.55 -3.06
CA LEU A 69 -11.50 4.75 -2.56
C LEU A 69 -10.60 4.77 -3.80
N GLU A 70 -10.20 5.96 -4.22
CA GLU A 70 -9.44 6.12 -5.45
C GLU A 70 -7.98 5.71 -5.26
N HIS A 71 -7.37 6.09 -4.14
CA HIS A 71 -6.01 5.67 -3.80
C HIS A 71 -5.71 5.90 -2.32
N PHE A 72 -4.59 5.37 -1.87
CA PHE A 72 -3.99 5.76 -0.61
C PHE A 72 -2.49 5.94 -0.82
N ALA A 73 -1.86 6.67 0.08
CA ALA A 73 -0.49 7.10 -0.13
C ALA A 73 0.35 6.97 1.13
N PHE A 74 1.66 6.76 0.90
CA PHE A 74 2.65 6.80 1.97
C PHE A 74 3.60 7.96 1.71
N ARG A 75 4.08 8.59 2.76
CA ARG A 75 5.22 9.47 2.66
C ARG A 75 6.47 8.61 2.69
N ALA A 76 7.42 8.88 1.80
CA ALA A 76 8.59 8.02 1.63
C ALA A 76 9.84 8.86 1.42
N ARG A 77 10.98 8.18 1.46
CA ARG A 77 12.28 8.75 1.10
C ARG A 77 13.03 7.72 0.27
N GLY A 78 14.03 8.19 -0.48
CA GLY A 78 14.80 7.30 -1.33
C GLY A 78 14.10 6.99 -2.64
N PHE A 79 13.76 8.03 -3.39
CA PHE A 79 13.05 7.89 -4.67
C PHE A 79 13.73 6.90 -5.61
N ASP A 80 15.05 7.06 -5.82
CA ASP A 80 15.76 6.21 -6.78
C ASP A 80 15.74 4.74 -6.37
N GLU A 81 15.89 4.48 -5.08
CA GLU A 81 15.86 3.11 -4.54
C GLU A 81 14.48 2.47 -4.74
N LEU A 82 13.41 3.19 -4.45
CA LEU A 82 12.05 2.68 -4.61
C LEU A 82 11.69 2.50 -6.08
N GLU A 83 12.13 3.43 -6.94
CA GLU A 83 11.92 3.30 -8.38
C GLU A 83 12.61 2.04 -8.90
N GLN A 84 13.83 1.77 -8.44
CA GLN A 84 14.56 0.57 -8.82
C GLN A 84 13.84 -0.70 -8.38
N LYS A 85 13.27 -0.71 -7.18
CA LYS A 85 12.49 -1.85 -6.70
C LYS A 85 11.30 -2.14 -7.61
N LEU A 86 10.59 -1.10 -8.06
CA LEU A 86 9.46 -1.26 -8.96
C LEU A 86 9.91 -1.84 -10.30
N ARG A 87 11.02 -1.35 -10.84
CA ARG A 87 11.57 -1.87 -12.11
C ARG A 87 11.94 -3.33 -11.99
N VAL A 88 12.67 -3.70 -10.94
CA VAL A 88 13.13 -5.07 -10.73
C VAL A 88 11.94 -6.02 -10.56
N ALA A 89 10.89 -5.56 -9.88
CA ALA A 89 9.68 -6.36 -9.68
C ALA A 89 8.78 -6.42 -10.91
N GLY A 90 9.09 -5.66 -11.98
CA GLY A 90 8.28 -5.63 -13.18
C GLY A 90 6.94 -4.92 -13.01
N ILE A 91 6.87 -3.98 -12.09
CA ILE A 91 5.64 -3.25 -11.78
C ILE A 91 5.59 -1.98 -12.62
N GLU A 92 4.50 -1.78 -13.35
CA GLU A 92 4.27 -0.53 -14.08
C GLU A 92 4.07 0.61 -13.08
N TYR A 93 4.69 1.74 -13.37
CA TYR A 93 4.56 2.90 -12.52
C TYR A 93 4.65 4.20 -13.33
N ARG A 94 4.20 5.28 -12.74
CA ARG A 94 4.26 6.60 -13.35
C ARG A 94 4.83 7.58 -12.34
N VAL A 95 5.74 8.43 -12.82
CA VAL A 95 6.31 9.51 -12.02
C VAL A 95 5.47 10.77 -12.23
N SER A 96 5.12 11.43 -11.15
CA SER A 96 4.41 12.71 -11.21
C SER A 96 4.93 13.64 -10.12
N LYS A 97 4.42 14.86 -10.10
CA LYS A 97 4.68 15.82 -9.03
C LYS A 97 3.35 16.24 -8.43
N LEU A 98 3.35 16.47 -7.13
CA LEU A 98 2.20 17.07 -6.48
C LEU A 98 2.03 18.48 -7.03
N PHE A 99 0.81 18.79 -7.51
CA PHE A 99 0.52 20.06 -8.16
C PHE A 99 0.99 21.25 -7.32
N GLY A 100 1.72 22.15 -7.94
CA GLY A 100 2.22 23.36 -7.29
C GLY A 100 3.43 23.15 -6.38
N THR A 101 4.05 21.98 -6.44
CA THR A 101 5.21 21.66 -5.59
C THR A 101 6.30 20.95 -6.39
N GLU A 102 7.45 20.72 -5.74
CA GLU A 102 8.53 19.91 -6.28
C GLU A 102 8.50 18.48 -5.71
N ILE A 103 7.45 18.14 -4.97
CA ILE A 103 7.31 16.80 -4.38
C ILE A 103 7.04 15.78 -5.48
N ARG A 104 7.98 14.85 -5.67
CA ARG A 104 7.81 13.77 -6.66
C ARG A 104 6.96 12.65 -6.08
N GLN A 105 6.25 11.98 -6.98
CA GLN A 105 5.38 10.88 -6.61
C GLN A 105 5.66 9.69 -7.51
N LEU A 106 5.65 8.48 -6.93
CA LEU A 106 5.63 7.23 -7.67
C LEU A 106 4.22 6.67 -7.56
N ASN A 107 3.57 6.45 -8.69
CA ASN A 107 2.19 5.95 -8.77
C ASN A 107 2.19 4.55 -9.34
N PHE A 108 1.54 3.61 -8.65
CA PHE A 108 1.47 2.22 -9.10
C PHE A 108 0.29 1.54 -8.43
N HIS A 109 0.09 0.26 -8.74
CA HIS A 109 -0.99 -0.54 -8.19
C HIS A 109 -0.43 -1.76 -7.49
N ASP A 110 -1.12 -2.22 -6.46
CA ASP A 110 -0.81 -3.51 -5.85
C ASP A 110 -1.33 -4.64 -6.77
N PRO A 111 -1.06 -5.91 -6.45
CA PRO A 111 -1.47 -7.02 -7.34
C PRO A 111 -2.96 -7.09 -7.62
N GLU A 112 -3.77 -6.48 -6.79
CA GLU A 112 -5.23 -6.53 -6.94
C GLU A 112 -5.84 -5.23 -7.44
N GLY A 113 -4.99 -4.33 -7.93
CA GLY A 113 -5.46 -3.11 -8.57
C GLY A 113 -5.73 -1.94 -7.64
N ASN A 114 -5.35 -2.04 -6.35
CA ASN A 114 -5.47 -0.89 -5.48
C ASN A 114 -4.41 0.13 -5.83
N ARG A 115 -4.83 1.36 -6.11
CA ARG A 115 -3.89 2.41 -6.49
C ARG A 115 -3.19 2.97 -5.26
N ILE A 116 -1.87 3.06 -5.37
CA ILE A 116 -1.01 3.55 -4.30
C ILE A 116 -0.09 4.61 -4.88
N HIS A 117 0.22 5.66 -4.11
CA HIS A 117 1.38 6.44 -4.48
C HIS A 117 2.26 6.73 -3.27
N LEU A 118 3.52 6.95 -3.59
CA LEU A 118 4.54 7.32 -2.63
C LEU A 118 4.93 8.77 -2.89
N ASP A 119 4.90 9.58 -1.87
CA ASP A 119 5.24 11.00 -1.96
C ASP A 119 6.60 11.22 -1.34
N PHE A 120 7.47 11.90 -2.06
CA PHE A 120 8.87 12.11 -1.66
C PHE A 120 9.13 13.60 -1.40
N PRO A 121 8.80 14.09 -0.19
CA PRO A 121 8.97 15.52 0.11
C PRO A 121 10.43 15.97 0.04
N ASP A 122 11.37 15.06 0.25
CA ASP A 122 12.80 15.40 0.23
C ASP A 122 13.53 14.95 -1.04
N GLY A 123 12.76 14.57 -2.05
CA GLY A 123 13.33 14.15 -3.34
C GLY A 123 13.63 12.66 -3.52
#